data_14c01cb00ddea7befc6e12ddfef2ca88
#
_entry.id   14c01cb00ddea7befc6e12ddfef2ca88
#
_cell.length_a   1.000
_cell.length_b   1.000
_cell.length_c   1.000
_cell.angle_alpha   90.00
_cell.angle_beta   90.00
_cell.angle_gamma   90.00
#
_symmetry.space_group_name_H-M   'P 1'
#
loop_
_entity.id
_entity.type
_entity.pdbx_description
1 polymer ?
#
loop_
_entity_poly.entity_id
_entity_poly.type
_entity_poly.pdbx_seq_one_letter_code
_entity_poly.pdbx_strand_id
1 'polypeptide(L)'
;MRNRRAAQAIRLLVDSSAYFALLDRDDSYHSQALAIRDRLIAEGWRLFTTSFVLAETHALLVNRLSQQIATKFLQDLEQSATTLVWVTPADVQRATAIIYQYDDKDFSLADATSFAIMERLRIPYAFTFDHHFAQYGLAVLAAG
;
A
#
# COMPACT_ATOMS: atom_id res chain seq x y z
N MET A 1 -17.91 -31.62 -14.59
CA MET A 1 -16.91 -31.12 -13.68
C MET A 1 -16.63 -29.67 -13.95
N ARG A 2 -16.90 -28.86 -12.98
CA ARG A 2 -16.69 -27.44 -13.16
C ARG A 2 -15.22 -27.13 -13.16
N ASN A 3 -14.74 -26.67 -14.28
CA ASN A 3 -13.50 -25.95 -14.31
C ASN A 3 -13.74 -24.63 -13.57
N ARG A 4 -13.69 -24.69 -12.25
CA ARG A 4 -13.54 -23.47 -11.50
C ARG A 4 -12.14 -22.95 -11.77
N ARG A 5 -12.03 -22.17 -12.83
CA ARG A 5 -11.07 -21.09 -12.72
C ARG A 5 -11.52 -20.33 -11.48
N ALA A 6 -10.87 -20.61 -10.36
CA ALA A 6 -11.00 -19.74 -9.22
C ALA A 6 -10.85 -18.33 -9.77
N ALA A 7 -11.90 -17.50 -9.63
CA ALA A 7 -11.80 -16.11 -10.00
C ALA A 7 -10.51 -15.63 -9.38
N GLN A 8 -9.57 -15.13 -10.20
CA GLN A 8 -8.31 -14.64 -9.68
C GLN A 8 -8.65 -13.58 -8.65
N ALA A 9 -8.12 -13.73 -7.45
CA ALA A 9 -8.30 -12.74 -6.41
C ALA A 9 -7.87 -11.38 -6.95
N ILE A 10 -8.65 -10.35 -6.66
CA ILE A 10 -8.32 -8.98 -7.01
C ILE A 10 -7.08 -8.59 -6.22
N ARG A 11 -6.14 -7.93 -6.87
CA ARG A 11 -4.82 -7.61 -6.32
C ARG A 11 -4.75 -6.13 -5.97
N LEU A 12 -4.18 -5.82 -4.84
CA LEU A 12 -4.14 -4.47 -4.29
C LEU A 12 -2.84 -4.24 -3.53
N LEU A 13 -2.26 -3.05 -3.70
CA LEU A 13 -1.12 -2.61 -2.90
C LEU A 13 -1.60 -1.72 -1.75
N VAL A 14 -1.12 -2.01 -0.53
CA VAL A 14 -1.40 -1.21 0.66
C VAL A 14 -0.27 -0.22 0.88
N ASP A 15 -0.61 1.06 0.94
CA ASP A 15 0.31 2.16 1.18
C ASP A 15 0.44 2.48 2.67
N SER A 16 1.49 3.21 3.02
CA SER A 16 1.77 3.62 4.41
C SER A 16 0.64 4.44 5.03
N SER A 17 0.00 5.31 4.26
CA SER A 17 -1.13 6.11 4.76
C SER A 17 -2.31 5.25 5.19
N ALA A 18 -2.56 4.14 4.49
CA ALA A 18 -3.60 3.19 4.87
C ALA A 18 -3.25 2.43 6.15
N TYR A 19 -2.02 1.93 6.26
CA TYR A 19 -1.56 1.28 7.49
C TYR A 19 -1.62 2.22 8.69
N PHE A 20 -1.18 3.46 8.51
CA PHE A 20 -1.22 4.45 9.59
C PHE A 20 -2.67 4.73 10.02
N ALA A 21 -3.58 4.92 9.09
CA ALA A 21 -5.00 5.15 9.38
C ALA A 21 -5.65 3.95 10.10
N LEU A 22 -5.23 2.72 9.77
CA LEU A 22 -5.71 1.52 10.45
C LEU A 22 -5.26 1.47 11.92
N LEU A 23 -4.08 1.99 12.23
CA LEU A 23 -3.45 1.82 13.53
C LEU A 23 -3.58 3.03 14.45
N ASP A 24 -3.87 4.21 13.91
CA ASP A 24 -4.09 5.43 14.67
C ASP A 24 -5.60 5.70 14.81
N ARG A 25 -6.13 5.50 16.01
CA ARG A 25 -7.55 5.74 16.31
C ARG A 25 -7.98 7.18 16.09
N ASP A 26 -7.06 8.12 16.20
CA ASP A 26 -7.32 9.54 16.07
C ASP A 26 -7.17 10.04 14.63
N ASP A 27 -6.73 9.18 13.70
CA ASP A 27 -6.65 9.54 12.30
C ASP A 27 -8.05 9.76 11.73
N SER A 28 -8.22 10.84 10.96
CA SER A 28 -9.52 11.20 10.37
C SER A 28 -10.08 10.13 9.43
N TYR A 29 -9.21 9.27 8.89
CA TYR A 29 -9.59 8.17 8.00
C TYR A 29 -9.70 6.82 8.70
N HIS A 30 -9.57 6.78 10.02
CA HIS A 30 -9.52 5.51 10.76
C HIS A 30 -10.74 4.63 10.49
N SER A 31 -11.95 5.17 10.64
CA SER A 31 -13.19 4.42 10.42
C SER A 31 -13.32 3.90 9.00
N GLN A 32 -12.93 4.71 8.02
CA GLN A 32 -12.95 4.34 6.61
C GLN A 32 -11.94 3.24 6.32
N ALA A 33 -10.74 3.34 6.89
CA ALA A 33 -9.69 2.34 6.74
C ALA A 33 -10.13 0.98 7.29
N LEU A 34 -10.77 0.96 8.46
CA LEU A 34 -11.31 -0.28 9.04
C LEU A 34 -12.37 -0.90 8.15
N ALA A 35 -13.29 -0.09 7.61
CA ALA A 35 -14.35 -0.58 6.71
C ALA A 35 -13.76 -1.17 5.41
N ILE A 36 -12.78 -0.50 4.83
CA ILE A 36 -12.08 -1.01 3.63
C ILE A 36 -11.38 -2.32 3.94
N ARG A 37 -10.63 -2.40 5.04
CA ARG A 37 -9.94 -3.63 5.47
C ARG A 37 -10.92 -4.78 5.61
N ASP A 38 -12.04 -4.58 6.26
CA ASP A 38 -13.04 -5.63 6.48
C ASP A 38 -13.61 -6.13 5.14
N ARG A 39 -13.85 -5.21 4.21
CA ARG A 39 -14.27 -5.54 2.85
C ARG A 39 -13.22 -6.38 2.11
N LEU A 40 -11.95 -5.97 2.17
CA LEU A 40 -10.88 -6.69 1.49
C LEU A 40 -10.75 -8.13 2.01
N ILE A 41 -10.87 -8.31 3.32
CA ILE A 41 -10.85 -9.63 3.95
C ILE A 41 -12.06 -10.46 3.51
N ALA A 42 -13.26 -9.89 3.59
CA ALA A 42 -14.50 -10.58 3.25
C ALA A 42 -14.55 -11.00 1.79
N GLU A 43 -14.01 -10.20 0.89
CA GLU A 43 -13.99 -10.46 -0.57
C GLU A 43 -12.77 -11.25 -1.03
N GLY A 44 -11.84 -11.57 -0.14
CA GLY A 44 -10.67 -12.38 -0.45
C GLY A 44 -9.66 -11.70 -1.37
N TRP A 45 -9.49 -10.39 -1.23
CA TRP A 45 -8.49 -9.65 -2.01
C TRP A 45 -7.08 -10.09 -1.66
N ARG A 46 -6.22 -10.11 -2.65
CA ARG A 46 -4.80 -10.42 -2.46
C ARG A 46 -4.02 -9.13 -2.22
N LEU A 47 -3.41 -9.03 -1.04
CA LEU A 47 -2.75 -7.81 -0.60
C LEU A 47 -1.24 -7.88 -0.84
N PHE A 48 -0.68 -6.76 -1.28
CA PHE A 48 0.75 -6.54 -1.50
C PHE A 48 1.17 -5.28 -0.77
N THR A 49 2.39 -5.26 -0.33
CA THR A 49 3.06 -4.03 0.10
C THR A 49 4.53 -4.12 -0.30
N THR A 50 5.31 -3.08 -0.07
CA THR A 50 6.72 -3.06 -0.48
C THR A 50 7.64 -2.88 0.71
N SER A 51 8.91 -3.21 0.53
CA SER A 51 9.93 -2.97 1.56
C SER A 51 10.11 -1.48 1.88
N PHE A 52 9.86 -0.58 0.93
CA PHE A 52 9.89 0.86 1.19
C PHE A 52 8.68 1.32 2.01
N VAL A 53 7.49 0.82 1.69
CA VAL A 53 6.28 1.08 2.49
C VAL A 53 6.46 0.55 3.91
N LEU A 54 7.02 -0.64 4.06
CA LEU A 54 7.31 -1.24 5.37
C LEU A 54 8.17 -0.30 6.22
N ALA A 55 9.28 0.17 5.67
CA ALA A 55 10.21 1.06 6.37
C ALA A 55 9.57 2.40 6.71
N GLU A 56 8.85 2.99 5.77
CA GLU A 56 8.15 4.26 5.97
C GLU A 56 7.07 4.14 7.04
N THR A 57 6.27 3.10 6.98
CA THR A 57 5.21 2.86 7.97
C THR A 57 5.77 2.68 9.37
N HIS A 58 6.80 1.84 9.50
CA HIS A 58 7.43 1.62 10.80
C HIS A 58 7.97 2.93 11.39
N ALA A 59 8.67 3.73 10.58
CA ALA A 59 9.20 5.01 11.03
C ALA A 59 8.09 5.99 11.48
N LEU A 60 6.99 6.06 10.74
CA LEU A 60 5.83 6.87 11.11
C LEU A 60 5.22 6.43 12.44
N LEU A 61 5.08 5.11 12.64
CA LEU A 61 4.49 4.56 13.87
C LEU A 61 5.38 4.86 15.08
N VAL A 62 6.70 4.70 14.96
CA VAL A 62 7.65 5.05 16.02
C VAL A 62 7.54 6.52 16.38
N ASN A 63 7.51 7.38 15.38
CA ASN A 63 7.55 8.84 15.59
C ASN A 63 6.23 9.41 16.09
N ARG A 64 5.11 8.88 15.65
CA ARG A 64 3.78 9.46 15.92
C ARG A 64 2.96 8.71 16.94
N LEU A 65 3.20 7.44 17.13
CA LEU A 65 2.43 6.61 18.08
C LEU A 65 3.38 6.06 19.15
N SER A 66 3.91 4.85 18.95
CA SER A 66 4.82 4.24 19.91
C SER A 66 5.66 3.17 19.25
N GLN A 67 6.81 2.85 19.88
CA GLN A 67 7.63 1.72 19.47
C GLN A 67 6.87 0.38 19.61
N GLN A 68 6.00 0.26 20.59
CA GLN A 68 5.22 -0.96 20.80
C GLN A 68 4.28 -1.22 19.64
N ILE A 69 3.57 -0.18 19.17
CA ILE A 69 2.68 -0.29 18.01
C ILE A 69 3.49 -0.59 16.75
N ALA A 70 4.63 0.06 16.57
CA ALA A 70 5.50 -0.17 15.43
C ALA A 70 6.04 -1.62 15.39
N THR A 71 6.45 -2.16 16.54
CA THR A 71 6.92 -3.53 16.66
C THR A 71 5.79 -4.51 16.35
N LYS A 72 4.60 -4.27 16.89
CA LYS A 72 3.44 -5.13 16.63
C LYS A 72 3.07 -5.13 15.15
N PHE A 73 3.16 -3.99 14.50
CA PHE A 73 2.93 -3.89 13.06
C PHE A 73 3.86 -4.82 12.28
N LEU A 74 5.14 -4.83 12.58
CA LEU A 74 6.11 -5.72 11.92
C LEU A 74 5.75 -7.19 12.14
N GLN A 75 5.43 -7.56 13.37
CA GLN A 75 5.06 -8.93 13.73
C GLN A 75 3.78 -9.38 13.01
N ASP A 76 2.77 -8.54 13.00
CA ASP A 76 1.49 -8.84 12.36
C ASP A 76 1.66 -8.98 10.84
N LEU A 77 2.49 -8.13 10.23
CA LEU A 77 2.75 -8.20 8.80
C LEU A 77 3.48 -9.51 8.43
N GLU A 78 4.48 -9.91 9.19
CA GLU A 78 5.20 -11.18 8.98
C GLU A 78 4.28 -12.38 9.00
N GLN A 79 3.26 -12.36 9.87
CA GLN A 79 2.33 -13.46 10.03
C GLN A 79 1.11 -13.37 9.11
N SER A 80 0.95 -12.26 8.42
CA SER A 80 -0.19 -12.04 7.53
C SER A 80 -0.01 -12.74 6.18
N ALA A 81 -1.10 -12.83 5.43
CA ALA A 81 -1.08 -13.32 4.06
C ALA A 81 -0.64 -12.24 3.04
N THR A 82 -0.31 -11.03 3.50
CA THR A 82 0.15 -9.95 2.63
C THR A 82 1.52 -10.30 2.04
N THR A 83 1.64 -10.17 0.73
CA THR A 83 2.91 -10.38 0.03
C THR A 83 3.78 -9.13 0.17
N LEU A 84 4.96 -9.29 0.77
CA LEU A 84 5.96 -8.23 0.82
C LEU A 84 6.82 -8.30 -0.44
N VAL A 85 6.78 -7.24 -1.23
CA VAL A 85 7.59 -7.10 -2.44
C VAL A 85 8.86 -6.32 -2.10
N TRP A 86 10.00 -6.95 -2.31
CA TRP A 86 11.28 -6.28 -2.13
C TRP A 86 11.54 -5.34 -3.30
N VAL A 87 11.87 -4.10 -2.98
CA VAL A 87 12.21 -3.10 -3.97
C VAL A 87 13.54 -3.46 -4.62
N THR A 88 13.57 -3.52 -5.94
CA THR A 88 14.77 -3.83 -6.72
C THR A 88 15.43 -2.54 -7.22
N PRO A 89 16.72 -2.60 -7.62
CA PRO A 89 17.37 -1.45 -8.27
C PRO A 89 16.61 -0.97 -9.51
N ALA A 90 16.04 -1.87 -10.30
CA ALA A 90 15.23 -1.50 -11.46
C ALA A 90 13.96 -0.74 -11.07
N ASP A 91 13.32 -1.10 -9.96
CA ASP A 91 12.17 -0.37 -9.44
C ASP A 91 12.55 1.06 -9.06
N VAL A 92 13.70 1.26 -8.41
CA VAL A 92 14.19 2.60 -8.06
C VAL A 92 14.52 3.42 -9.30
N GLN A 93 15.13 2.82 -10.31
CA GLN A 93 15.42 3.49 -11.58
C GLN A 93 14.13 3.94 -12.27
N ARG A 94 13.11 3.09 -12.32
CA ARG A 94 11.81 3.44 -12.89
C ARG A 94 11.14 4.54 -12.07
N ALA A 95 11.17 4.44 -10.74
CA ALA A 95 10.63 5.46 -9.84
C ALA A 95 11.30 6.82 -10.05
N THR A 96 12.61 6.84 -10.19
CA THR A 96 13.37 8.06 -10.46
C THR A 96 12.94 8.69 -11.81
N ALA A 97 12.78 7.88 -12.84
CA ALA A 97 12.28 8.34 -14.14
C ALA A 97 10.86 8.93 -14.03
N ILE A 98 9.99 8.31 -13.24
CA ILE A 98 8.64 8.83 -12.97
C ILE A 98 8.72 10.22 -12.32
N ILE A 99 9.56 10.39 -11.31
CA ILE A 99 9.74 11.67 -10.63
C ILE A 99 10.20 12.76 -11.61
N TYR A 100 11.15 12.44 -12.47
CA TYR A 100 11.66 13.40 -13.46
C TYR A 100 10.59 13.75 -14.50
N GLN A 101 9.76 12.81 -14.91
CA GLN A 101 8.69 13.04 -15.88
C GLN A 101 7.56 13.89 -15.30
N TYR A 102 7.24 13.69 -14.03
CA TYR A 102 6.14 14.37 -13.32
C TYR A 102 6.71 15.47 -12.42
N ASP A 103 7.48 16.37 -12.98
CA ASP A 103 8.19 17.43 -12.25
C ASP A 103 7.26 18.48 -11.64
N ASP A 104 5.99 18.53 -12.08
CA ASP A 104 4.93 19.34 -11.50
C ASP A 104 4.19 18.68 -10.33
N LYS A 105 4.59 17.47 -9.95
CA LYS A 105 4.00 16.71 -8.84
C LYS A 105 5.00 16.56 -7.69
N ASP A 106 4.47 16.35 -6.50
CA ASP A 106 5.26 16.16 -5.28
C ASP A 106 5.40 14.68 -4.90
N PHE A 107 5.57 13.80 -5.88
CA PHE A 107 5.75 12.38 -5.61
C PHE A 107 7.04 12.16 -4.83
N SER A 108 6.94 11.46 -3.69
CA SER A 108 8.12 10.97 -2.99
C SER A 108 8.73 9.78 -3.75
N LEU A 109 9.98 9.45 -3.43
CA LEU A 109 10.60 8.25 -3.99
C LEU A 109 9.83 6.99 -3.57
N ALA A 110 9.31 6.94 -2.36
CA ALA A 110 8.47 5.83 -1.91
C ALA A 110 7.19 5.71 -2.72
N ASP A 111 6.50 6.83 -2.98
CA ASP A 111 5.30 6.85 -3.83
C ASP A 111 5.62 6.32 -5.23
N ALA A 112 6.62 6.91 -5.87
CA ALA A 112 7.01 6.53 -7.23
C ALA A 112 7.49 5.07 -7.32
N THR A 113 8.13 4.57 -6.29
CA THR A 113 8.53 3.15 -6.20
C THR A 113 7.30 2.24 -6.12
N SER A 114 6.29 2.64 -5.36
CA SER A 114 5.01 1.91 -5.33
C SER A 114 4.35 1.90 -6.71
N PHE A 115 4.35 3.03 -7.42
CA PHE A 115 3.81 3.10 -8.80
C PHE A 115 4.57 2.15 -9.74
N ALA A 116 5.89 2.15 -9.68
CA ALA A 116 6.74 1.29 -10.50
C ALA A 116 6.46 -0.20 -10.25
N ILE A 117 6.30 -0.59 -8.99
CA ILE A 117 6.00 -1.97 -8.61
C ILE A 117 4.59 -2.37 -9.03
N MET A 118 3.61 -1.48 -8.87
CA MET A 118 2.26 -1.74 -9.33
C MET A 118 2.20 -1.95 -10.85
N GLU A 119 2.96 -1.17 -11.62
CA GLU A 119 3.10 -1.39 -13.06
C GLU A 119 3.74 -2.75 -13.36
N ARG A 120 4.88 -3.04 -12.75
CA ARG A 120 5.66 -4.26 -13.01
C ARG A 120 4.87 -5.52 -12.69
N LEU A 121 4.17 -5.53 -11.58
CA LEU A 121 3.40 -6.69 -11.11
C LEU A 121 1.94 -6.67 -11.56
N ARG A 122 1.52 -5.64 -12.28
CA ARG A 122 0.14 -5.46 -12.75
C ARG A 122 -0.86 -5.51 -11.60
N ILE A 123 -0.58 -4.76 -10.54
CA ILE A 123 -1.48 -4.58 -9.41
C ILE A 123 -2.37 -3.38 -9.72
N PRO A 124 -3.69 -3.57 -9.91
CA PRO A 124 -4.54 -2.52 -10.47
C PRO A 124 -5.02 -1.49 -9.45
N TYR A 125 -4.99 -1.82 -8.16
CA TYR A 125 -5.59 -0.99 -7.11
C TYR A 125 -4.60 -0.69 -6.01
N ALA A 126 -4.75 0.50 -5.39
CA ALA A 126 -4.05 0.88 -4.18
C ALA A 126 -5.03 1.18 -3.06
N PHE A 127 -4.72 0.70 -1.86
CA PHE A 127 -5.37 1.14 -0.63
C PHE A 127 -4.51 2.24 -0.02
N THR A 128 -4.96 3.47 -0.17
CA THR A 128 -4.21 4.66 0.22
C THR A 128 -5.16 5.82 0.49
N PHE A 129 -4.72 6.74 1.35
CA PHE A 129 -5.37 8.04 1.56
C PHE A 129 -4.51 9.18 0.99
N ASP A 130 -3.42 8.84 0.32
CA ASP A 130 -2.55 9.80 -0.35
C ASP A 130 -3.05 10.04 -1.77
N HIS A 131 -3.31 11.30 -2.11
CA HIS A 131 -3.82 11.70 -3.43
C HIS A 131 -2.82 11.46 -4.57
N HIS A 132 -1.55 11.24 -4.30
CA HIS A 132 -0.51 11.03 -5.31
C HIS A 132 -0.79 9.82 -6.20
N PHE A 133 -1.34 8.75 -5.64
CA PHE A 133 -1.68 7.55 -6.41
C PHE A 133 -2.71 7.84 -7.50
N ALA A 134 -3.77 8.55 -7.15
CA ALA A 134 -4.79 8.98 -8.12
C ALA A 134 -4.22 9.97 -9.14
N GLN A 135 -3.34 10.86 -8.72
CA GLN A 135 -2.68 11.81 -9.63
C GLN A 135 -1.82 11.10 -10.67
N TYR A 136 -1.20 9.99 -10.32
CA TYR A 136 -0.43 9.19 -11.27
C TYR A 136 -1.33 8.39 -12.24
N GLY A 137 -2.60 8.22 -11.91
CA GLY A 137 -3.57 7.51 -12.73
C GLY A 137 -3.93 6.11 -12.25
N LEU A 138 -3.60 5.79 -11.01
CA LEU A 138 -3.94 4.49 -10.41
C LEU A 138 -5.33 4.51 -9.80
N ALA A 139 -6.01 3.36 -9.84
CA ALA A 139 -7.29 3.20 -9.17
C ALA A 139 -7.09 3.06 -7.67
N VAL A 140 -7.80 3.87 -6.89
CA VAL A 140 -7.63 3.95 -5.45
C VAL A 140 -8.89 3.46 -4.76
N LEU A 141 -8.72 2.52 -3.80
CA LEU A 141 -9.74 2.19 -2.82
C LEU A 141 -9.54 3.10 -1.62
N ALA A 142 -10.00 4.32 -1.76
CA ALA A 142 -10.22 5.18 -0.63
C ALA A 142 -11.71 5.37 -0.51
N ALA A 143 -12.14 5.75 0.65
CA ALA A 143 -13.50 6.04 0.92
C ALA A 143 -14.10 6.94 -0.15
N GLY A 144 -14.90 6.39 -0.96
CA GLY A 144 -15.76 7.14 -1.84
C GLY A 144 -16.96 7.62 -1.08
#